data_519dbe9ceb7549547efbe3058f502ec6
#
_entry.id   519dbe9ceb7549547efbe3058f502ec6
#
_cell.length_a   1.000
_cell.length_b   1.000
_cell.length_c   1.000
_cell.angle_alpha   90.00
_cell.angle_beta   90.00
_cell.angle_gamma   90.00
#
_symmetry.space_group_name_H-M   'P 1'
#
loop_
_entity.id
_entity.type
_entity.pdbx_description
1 polymer ?
#
loop_
_entity_poly.entity_id
_entity_poly.type
_entity_poly.pdbx_seq_one_letter_code
_entity_poly.pdbx_strand_id
1 'polypeptide(L)'
;LPRLGIETKFVNPDNLEEFEAAIDEKTKAVYIESIGNPGINLIDVQAIADIAHKHNIILIVDNTFASPYLFRPLEHGADVVVHSATKYLGGHGTTLAGVVVESGKFDYKASGKYPGFSEGDEHYNGLVFGDLPIPFTVKIRAQLLRDTGACITPLASWQILQGIETLSLRVERHVENTRKV
;
A
#
# COMPACT_ATOMS: atom_id res chain seq x y z
N LEU A 1 8.64 -12.90 6.26
CA LEU A 1 8.41 -11.92 7.32
C LEU A 1 8.95 -12.38 8.68
N PRO A 2 8.81 -13.67 9.14
CA PRO A 2 9.33 -14.11 10.44
C PRO A 2 10.85 -13.88 10.63
N ARG A 3 11.65 -14.02 9.56
CA ARG A 3 13.09 -13.73 9.60
C ARG A 3 13.44 -12.27 9.92
N LEU A 4 12.46 -11.37 9.75
CA LEU A 4 12.58 -9.94 10.08
C LEU A 4 11.91 -9.60 11.41
N GLY A 5 11.52 -10.60 12.21
CA GLY A 5 10.81 -10.42 13.46
C GLY A 5 9.36 -9.96 13.30
N ILE A 6 8.79 -10.13 12.10
CA ILE A 6 7.40 -9.73 11.80
C ILE A 6 6.52 -10.98 11.82
N GLU A 7 5.54 -10.98 12.70
CA GLU A 7 4.46 -11.98 12.73
C GLU A 7 3.31 -11.52 11.82
N THR A 8 2.73 -12.47 11.07
CA THR A 8 1.57 -12.23 10.22
C THR A 8 0.42 -13.12 10.67
N LYS A 9 -0.71 -12.51 10.99
CA LYS A 9 -1.97 -13.19 11.26
C LYS A 9 -2.83 -13.12 9.99
N PHE A 10 -3.23 -14.29 9.48
CA PHE A 10 -4.14 -14.38 8.35
C PHE A 10 -5.57 -14.48 8.87
N VAL A 11 -6.48 -13.72 8.26
CA VAL A 11 -7.90 -13.68 8.60
C VAL A 11 -8.74 -13.89 7.33
N ASN A 12 -9.97 -14.31 7.51
CA ASN A 12 -10.90 -14.42 6.40
C ASN A 12 -11.27 -13.01 5.91
N PRO A 13 -11.01 -12.67 4.63
CA PRO A 13 -11.26 -11.33 4.10
C PRO A 13 -12.74 -10.93 4.10
N ASP A 14 -13.65 -11.88 4.13
CA ASP A 14 -15.10 -11.65 4.12
C ASP A 14 -15.70 -11.54 5.54
N ASN A 15 -14.85 -11.63 6.59
CA ASN A 15 -15.29 -11.59 7.98
C ASN A 15 -14.63 -10.45 8.75
N LEU A 16 -15.35 -9.33 8.87
CA LEU A 16 -14.86 -8.13 9.59
C LEU A 16 -14.58 -8.39 11.08
N GLU A 17 -15.30 -9.32 11.71
CA GLU A 17 -15.11 -9.65 13.12
C GLU A 17 -13.75 -10.34 13.34
N GLU A 18 -13.27 -11.12 12.38
CA GLU A 18 -11.94 -11.72 12.45
C GLU A 18 -10.83 -10.68 12.36
N PHE A 19 -11.00 -9.61 11.56
CA PHE A 19 -10.05 -8.49 11.55
C PHE A 19 -9.98 -7.82 12.92
N GLU A 20 -11.12 -7.49 13.49
CA GLU A 20 -11.19 -6.88 14.81
C GLU A 20 -10.53 -7.76 15.88
N ALA A 21 -10.84 -9.06 15.90
CA ALA A 21 -10.30 -10.01 16.87
C ALA A 21 -8.80 -10.30 16.72
N ALA A 22 -8.26 -10.16 15.51
CA ALA A 22 -6.84 -10.40 15.24
C ALA A 22 -5.93 -9.24 15.66
N ILE A 23 -6.49 -8.03 15.82
CA ILE A 23 -5.74 -6.84 16.20
C ILE A 23 -5.41 -6.88 17.69
N ASP A 24 -4.14 -6.65 18.01
CA ASP A 24 -3.64 -6.52 19.38
C ASP A 24 -2.70 -5.30 19.54
N GLU A 25 -2.12 -5.14 20.72
CA GLU A 25 -1.22 -4.01 21.01
C GLU A 25 0.04 -4.00 20.13
N LYS A 26 0.49 -5.17 19.66
CA LYS A 26 1.68 -5.31 18.80
C LYS A 26 1.37 -5.10 17.33
N THR A 27 0.09 -5.13 16.95
CA THR A 27 -0.32 -4.96 15.55
C THR A 27 0.06 -3.57 15.05
N LYS A 28 0.72 -3.53 13.90
CA LYS A 28 1.22 -2.29 13.28
C LYS A 28 0.49 -1.91 12.00
N ALA A 29 -0.10 -2.87 11.31
CA ALA A 29 -0.82 -2.59 10.08
C ALA A 29 -1.84 -3.68 9.78
N VAL A 30 -2.90 -3.30 9.08
CA VAL A 30 -3.72 -4.22 8.30
C VAL A 30 -3.26 -4.12 6.85
N TYR A 31 -3.07 -5.28 6.20
CA TYR A 31 -2.69 -5.37 4.79
C TYR A 31 -3.70 -6.21 4.04
N ILE A 32 -4.26 -5.66 2.97
CA ILE A 32 -5.26 -6.32 2.12
C ILE A 32 -4.95 -6.11 0.64
N GLU A 33 -5.50 -6.97 -0.22
CA GLU A 33 -5.61 -6.72 -1.65
C GLU A 33 -7.01 -6.22 -1.97
N SER A 34 -7.15 -5.19 -2.80
CA SER A 34 -8.47 -4.67 -3.21
C SER A 34 -9.28 -5.69 -4.00
N ILE A 35 -8.60 -6.51 -4.78
CA ILE A 35 -9.11 -7.71 -5.45
C ILE A 35 -8.14 -8.83 -5.14
N GLY A 36 -8.59 -9.84 -4.41
CA GLY A 36 -7.74 -10.93 -3.93
C GLY A 36 -7.23 -11.85 -5.04
N ASN A 37 -5.99 -12.32 -4.92
CA ASN A 37 -5.37 -13.30 -5.81
C ASN A 37 -5.04 -14.59 -5.02
N PRO A 38 -5.58 -15.75 -5.40
CA PRO A 38 -6.34 -16.06 -6.62
C PRO A 38 -7.88 -16.00 -6.47
N GLY A 39 -8.40 -15.65 -5.30
CA GLY A 39 -9.83 -15.82 -4.97
C GLY A 39 -10.77 -14.86 -5.70
N ILE A 40 -10.24 -13.77 -6.29
CA ILE A 40 -11.02 -12.72 -6.98
C ILE A 40 -12.11 -12.11 -6.08
N ASN A 41 -11.99 -12.28 -4.77
CA ASN A 41 -12.89 -11.67 -3.80
C ASN A 41 -12.66 -10.16 -3.73
N LEU A 42 -13.74 -9.42 -3.56
CA LEU A 42 -13.72 -7.97 -3.34
C LEU A 42 -13.85 -7.71 -1.85
N ILE A 43 -13.05 -6.78 -1.34
CA ILE A 43 -13.04 -6.43 0.08
C ILE A 43 -13.65 -5.05 0.27
N ASP A 44 -14.45 -4.87 1.32
CA ASP A 44 -14.92 -3.56 1.77
C ASP A 44 -13.77 -2.80 2.44
N VAL A 45 -13.05 -2.04 1.63
CA VAL A 45 -11.86 -1.29 2.06
C VAL A 45 -12.22 -0.25 3.13
N GLN A 46 -13.39 0.41 3.03
CA GLN A 46 -13.81 1.41 4.00
C GLN A 46 -14.09 0.78 5.37
N ALA A 47 -14.81 -0.33 5.39
CA ALA A 47 -15.10 -1.02 6.65
C ALA A 47 -13.84 -1.49 7.37
N ILE A 48 -12.84 -1.98 6.61
CA ILE A 48 -11.55 -2.39 7.19
C ILE A 48 -10.72 -1.18 7.60
N ALA A 49 -10.77 -0.06 6.88
CA ALA A 49 -10.12 1.18 7.29
C ALA A 49 -10.67 1.67 8.64
N ASP A 50 -12.00 1.64 8.81
CA ASP A 50 -12.65 2.05 10.06
C ASP A 50 -12.19 1.17 11.24
N ILE A 51 -12.05 -0.14 11.02
CA ILE A 51 -11.49 -1.06 12.04
C ILE A 51 -10.04 -0.71 12.35
N ALA A 52 -9.18 -0.57 11.33
CA ALA A 52 -7.77 -0.24 11.52
C ALA A 52 -7.58 1.08 12.29
N HIS A 53 -8.31 2.12 11.90
CA HIS A 53 -8.24 3.44 12.51
C HIS A 53 -8.78 3.47 13.95
N LYS A 54 -9.82 2.69 14.26
CA LYS A 54 -10.30 2.50 15.64
C LYS A 54 -9.20 2.00 16.58
N HIS A 55 -8.26 1.21 16.05
CA HIS A 55 -7.10 0.69 16.78
C HIS A 55 -5.82 1.51 16.60
N ASN A 56 -5.90 2.68 15.98
CA ASN A 56 -4.77 3.56 15.69
C ASN A 56 -3.65 2.88 14.88
N ILE A 57 -4.01 2.05 13.90
CA ILE A 57 -3.07 1.41 12.98
C ILE A 57 -3.41 1.74 11.53
N ILE A 58 -2.38 1.71 10.65
CA ILE A 58 -2.55 2.01 9.23
C ILE A 58 -3.20 0.86 8.48
N LEU A 59 -3.99 1.22 7.45
CA LEU A 59 -4.43 0.30 6.42
C LEU A 59 -3.56 0.46 5.17
N ILE A 60 -2.94 -0.65 4.75
CA ILE A 60 -2.18 -0.76 3.50
C ILE A 60 -2.99 -1.60 2.52
N VAL A 61 -3.21 -1.08 1.32
CA VAL A 61 -3.97 -1.77 0.28
C VAL A 61 -3.10 -2.03 -0.94
N ASP A 62 -2.93 -3.29 -1.30
CA ASP A 62 -2.40 -3.65 -2.61
C ASP A 62 -3.51 -3.52 -3.66
N ASN A 63 -3.35 -2.54 -4.55
CA ASN A 63 -4.34 -2.23 -5.57
C ASN A 63 -3.85 -2.61 -6.98
N THR A 64 -3.00 -3.63 -7.05
CA THR A 64 -2.37 -4.06 -8.30
C THR A 64 -3.40 -4.48 -9.34
N PHE A 65 -4.40 -5.29 -8.95
CA PHE A 65 -5.41 -5.81 -9.89
C PHE A 65 -6.37 -4.73 -10.39
N ALA A 66 -6.94 -3.96 -9.49
CA ALA A 66 -7.90 -2.92 -9.88
C ALA A 66 -7.23 -1.77 -10.64
N SER A 67 -5.96 -1.51 -10.35
CA SER A 67 -5.25 -0.30 -10.77
C SER A 67 -5.94 0.99 -10.28
N PRO A 68 -5.29 2.15 -10.34
CA PRO A 68 -5.92 3.42 -9.94
C PRO A 68 -7.05 3.85 -10.90
N TYR A 69 -7.20 3.17 -12.03
CA TYR A 69 -8.28 3.44 -12.97
C TYR A 69 -9.63 2.89 -12.48
N LEU A 70 -9.67 1.65 -11.98
CA LEU A 70 -10.93 1.05 -11.52
C LEU A 70 -11.27 1.41 -10.07
N PHE A 71 -10.23 1.52 -9.22
CA PHE A 71 -10.45 1.75 -7.80
C PHE A 71 -9.30 2.58 -7.19
N ARG A 72 -9.65 3.52 -6.32
CA ARG A 72 -8.71 4.41 -5.63
C ARG A 72 -8.86 4.27 -4.11
N PRO A 73 -8.16 3.32 -3.48
CA PRO A 73 -8.34 3.01 -2.05
C PRO A 73 -8.14 4.19 -1.11
N LEU A 74 -7.30 5.19 -1.47
CA LEU A 74 -7.11 6.40 -0.65
C LEU A 74 -8.38 7.22 -0.49
N GLU A 75 -9.35 7.09 -1.40
CA GLU A 75 -10.67 7.73 -1.30
C GLU A 75 -11.62 6.95 -0.38
N HIS A 76 -11.22 5.73 0.01
CA HIS A 76 -11.95 4.78 0.84
C HIS A 76 -11.21 4.42 2.14
N GLY A 77 -10.45 5.37 2.67
CA GLY A 77 -9.83 5.24 3.99
C GLY A 77 -8.48 4.53 4.03
N ALA A 78 -7.93 4.03 2.92
CA ALA A 78 -6.57 3.50 2.93
C ALA A 78 -5.56 4.61 3.25
N ASP A 79 -4.54 4.28 4.06
CA ASP A 79 -3.45 5.20 4.38
C ASP A 79 -2.30 5.10 3.39
N VAL A 80 -2.03 3.88 2.97
CA VAL A 80 -0.98 3.56 2.00
C VAL A 80 -1.54 2.61 0.94
N VAL A 81 -1.23 2.89 -0.31
CA VAL A 81 -1.56 2.02 -1.43
C VAL A 81 -0.28 1.57 -2.11
N VAL A 82 -0.19 0.27 -2.37
CA VAL A 82 0.93 -0.31 -3.12
C VAL A 82 0.44 -0.89 -4.44
N HIS A 83 1.29 -0.87 -5.45
CA HIS A 83 1.04 -1.50 -6.73
C HIS A 83 2.29 -2.26 -7.18
N SER A 84 2.14 -3.47 -7.64
CA SER A 84 3.11 -4.06 -8.54
C SER A 84 2.99 -3.39 -9.91
N ALA A 85 3.81 -2.36 -10.15
CA ALA A 85 3.80 -1.64 -11.42
C ALA A 85 4.23 -2.53 -12.61
N THR A 86 4.84 -3.67 -12.31
CA THR A 86 5.14 -4.77 -13.25
C THR A 86 3.90 -5.25 -14.01
N LYS A 87 2.71 -5.17 -13.38
CA LYS A 87 1.45 -5.72 -13.88
C LYS A 87 0.73 -4.70 -14.77
N TYR A 88 -0.50 -4.32 -14.42
CA TYR A 88 -1.33 -3.45 -15.27
C TYR A 88 -0.77 -2.05 -15.51
N LEU A 89 -0.05 -1.46 -14.55
CA LEU A 89 0.55 -0.14 -14.75
C LEU A 89 1.55 -0.14 -15.92
N GLY A 90 2.52 -1.05 -15.89
CA GLY A 90 3.46 -1.23 -17.01
C GLY A 90 2.82 -1.88 -18.24
N GLY A 91 1.97 -2.87 -18.03
CA GLY A 91 1.13 -3.49 -19.05
C GLY A 91 1.81 -4.41 -20.06
N HIS A 92 3.13 -4.53 -20.01
CA HIS A 92 3.92 -5.24 -21.05
C HIS A 92 4.78 -6.39 -20.47
N GLY A 93 4.95 -6.45 -19.14
CA GLY A 93 5.82 -7.46 -18.51
C GLY A 93 7.31 -7.28 -18.82
N THR A 94 7.73 -6.13 -19.35
CA THR A 94 9.09 -5.86 -19.78
C THR A 94 10.02 -5.40 -18.67
N THR A 95 9.45 -4.93 -17.55
CA THR A 95 10.23 -4.43 -16.42
C THR A 95 9.53 -4.70 -15.08
N LEU A 96 10.33 -4.90 -14.05
CA LEU A 96 9.86 -5.06 -12.67
C LEU A 96 9.88 -3.70 -11.97
N ALA A 97 8.76 -3.32 -11.36
CA ALA A 97 8.68 -2.09 -10.59
C ALA A 97 7.56 -2.16 -9.55
N GLY A 98 7.68 -1.33 -8.52
CA GLY A 98 6.65 -1.10 -7.51
C GLY A 98 6.36 0.38 -7.36
N VAL A 99 5.16 0.70 -6.91
CA VAL A 99 4.74 2.06 -6.55
C VAL A 99 4.14 2.03 -5.16
N VAL A 100 4.50 3.00 -4.35
CA VAL A 100 3.90 3.25 -3.04
C VAL A 100 3.31 4.66 -3.05
N VAL A 101 2.05 4.78 -2.67
CA VAL A 101 1.33 6.05 -2.60
C VAL A 101 0.76 6.19 -1.19
N GLU A 102 0.92 7.35 -0.59
CA GLU A 102 0.47 7.67 0.76
C GLU A 102 -0.64 8.72 0.74
N SER A 103 -1.62 8.58 1.66
CA SER A 103 -2.68 9.57 1.83
C SER A 103 -2.21 10.88 2.48
N GLY A 104 -1.19 10.81 3.31
CA GLY A 104 -0.73 11.91 4.17
C GLY A 104 -1.72 12.30 5.28
N LYS A 105 -2.73 11.48 5.55
CA LYS A 105 -3.79 11.79 6.53
C LYS A 105 -3.61 11.11 7.87
N PHE A 106 -2.87 9.99 7.92
CA PHE A 106 -2.69 9.23 9.15
C PHE A 106 -1.70 9.94 10.09
N ASP A 107 -2.11 10.14 11.35
CA ASP A 107 -1.26 10.73 12.38
C ASP A 107 -0.45 9.64 13.10
N TYR A 108 0.76 9.40 12.61
CA TYR A 108 1.68 8.42 13.19
C TYR A 108 2.10 8.76 14.63
N LYS A 109 2.11 10.05 15.00
CA LYS A 109 2.51 10.50 16.34
C LYS A 109 1.38 10.25 17.34
N ALA A 110 0.16 10.67 17.00
CA ALA A 110 -1.01 10.45 17.83
C ALA A 110 -1.34 8.98 18.04
N SER A 111 -1.02 8.12 17.08
CA SER A 111 -1.19 6.68 17.17
C SER A 111 -0.44 6.05 18.34
N GLY A 112 0.74 6.55 18.71
CA GLY A 112 1.60 5.98 19.76
C GLY A 112 2.24 4.63 19.41
N LYS A 113 1.94 4.06 18.24
CA LYS A 113 2.42 2.73 17.83
C LYS A 113 3.67 2.75 16.94
N TYR A 114 4.10 3.92 16.48
CA TYR A 114 5.18 4.07 15.50
C TYR A 114 6.31 4.98 16.01
N PRO A 115 7.15 4.50 16.97
CA PRO A 115 8.21 5.32 17.54
C PRO A 115 9.17 5.89 16.49
N GLY A 116 9.46 5.13 15.43
CA GLY A 116 10.27 5.62 14.32
C GLY A 116 9.69 6.79 13.52
N PHE A 117 8.44 7.19 13.78
CA PHE A 117 7.82 8.39 13.21
C PHE A 117 7.61 9.49 14.23
N SER A 118 7.48 9.15 15.52
CA SER A 118 7.18 10.11 16.59
C SER A 118 8.43 10.61 17.34
N GLU A 119 9.53 9.88 17.24
CA GLU A 119 10.80 10.23 17.87
C GLU A 119 11.77 10.85 16.87
N GLY A 120 12.70 11.67 17.37
CA GLY A 120 13.74 12.28 16.55
C GLY A 120 14.76 11.23 16.08
N ASP A 121 15.02 11.21 14.79
CA ASP A 121 15.97 10.26 14.18
C ASP A 121 17.40 10.86 14.24
N GLU A 122 18.30 10.20 14.96
CA GLU A 122 19.69 10.65 15.15
C GLU A 122 20.46 10.75 13.82
N HIS A 123 20.18 9.87 12.86
CA HIS A 123 20.83 9.87 11.55
C HIS A 123 20.38 11.03 10.65
N TYR A 124 19.29 11.71 11.04
CA TYR A 124 18.70 12.85 10.34
C TYR A 124 18.64 14.10 11.22
N ASN A 125 19.65 14.29 12.09
CA ASN A 125 19.79 15.48 12.95
C ASN A 125 18.56 15.72 13.86
N GLY A 126 17.93 14.67 14.34
CA GLY A 126 16.76 14.76 15.21
C GLY A 126 15.45 15.00 14.46
N LEU A 127 15.40 14.81 13.14
CA LEU A 127 14.16 14.94 12.37
C LEU A 127 13.10 13.96 12.89
N VAL A 128 11.92 14.48 13.19
CA VAL A 128 10.72 13.69 13.48
C VAL A 128 9.97 13.49 12.16
N PHE A 129 10.00 12.26 11.61
CA PHE A 129 9.37 11.98 10.31
C PHE A 129 7.87 12.25 10.32
N GLY A 130 7.19 12.01 11.45
CA GLY A 130 5.74 12.26 11.61
C GLY A 130 5.32 13.73 11.49
N ASP A 131 6.26 14.69 11.49
CA ASP A 131 5.95 16.10 11.27
C ASP A 131 5.90 16.48 9.78
N LEU A 132 6.23 15.55 8.90
CA LEU A 132 6.23 15.78 7.45
C LEU A 132 4.84 15.53 6.85
N PRO A 133 4.51 16.17 5.72
CA PRO A 133 3.19 16.00 5.07
C PRO A 133 2.93 14.59 4.56
N ILE A 134 3.98 13.85 4.18
CA ILE A 134 3.93 12.47 3.67
C ILE A 134 5.01 11.63 4.36
N PRO A 135 4.87 11.39 5.68
CA PRO A 135 5.93 10.85 6.51
C PRO A 135 6.37 9.44 6.11
N PHE A 136 5.43 8.58 5.72
CA PHE A 136 5.72 7.20 5.34
C PHE A 136 6.58 7.14 4.07
N THR A 137 6.18 7.85 3.03
CA THR A 137 6.90 7.91 1.76
C THR A 137 8.28 8.53 1.91
N VAL A 138 8.40 9.63 2.67
CA VAL A 138 9.70 10.26 2.91
C VAL A 138 10.62 9.32 3.69
N LYS A 139 10.13 8.65 4.74
CA LYS A 139 10.93 7.72 5.53
C LYS A 139 11.41 6.51 4.71
N ILE A 140 10.55 5.91 3.87
CA ILE A 140 10.96 4.84 2.96
C ILE A 140 12.09 5.31 2.04
N ARG A 141 11.98 6.50 1.46
CA ARG A 141 13.03 7.04 0.57
C ARG A 141 14.32 7.36 1.31
N ALA A 142 14.20 7.99 2.48
CA ALA A 142 15.36 8.40 3.26
C ALA A 142 16.14 7.23 3.85
N GLN A 143 15.47 6.19 4.27
CA GLN A 143 16.08 5.02 4.94
C GLN A 143 16.11 3.80 4.04
N LEU A 144 14.99 3.16 3.75
CA LEU A 144 14.97 1.86 3.07
C LEU A 144 15.55 1.94 1.66
N LEU A 145 15.13 2.89 0.85
CA LEU A 145 15.63 3.04 -0.52
C LEU A 145 17.13 3.37 -0.54
N ARG A 146 17.55 4.29 0.32
CA ARG A 146 18.95 4.67 0.46
C ARG A 146 19.82 3.49 0.92
N ASP A 147 19.40 2.80 1.97
CA ASP A 147 20.24 1.80 2.64
C ASP A 147 20.27 0.47 1.87
N THR A 148 19.17 0.12 1.18
CA THR A 148 19.09 -1.11 0.37
C THR A 148 19.50 -0.91 -1.08
N GLY A 149 19.52 0.33 -1.57
CA GLY A 149 19.77 0.65 -2.97
C GLY A 149 18.65 0.20 -3.93
N ALA A 150 17.47 -0.13 -3.42
CA ALA A 150 16.33 -0.66 -4.18
C ALA A 150 15.63 0.44 -5.01
N CYS A 151 16.38 1.20 -5.81
CA CYS A 151 15.84 2.24 -6.67
C CYS A 151 15.57 1.75 -8.09
N ILE A 152 14.49 2.27 -8.68
CA ILE A 152 14.16 2.00 -10.08
C ILE A 152 15.15 2.72 -11.01
N THR A 153 15.53 2.05 -12.11
CA THR A 153 16.37 2.69 -13.13
C THR A 153 15.56 3.68 -13.99
N PRO A 154 16.21 4.72 -14.58
CA PRO A 154 15.51 5.65 -15.46
C PRO A 154 14.81 4.98 -16.64
N LEU A 155 15.44 3.94 -17.24
CA LEU A 155 14.84 3.18 -18.32
C LEU A 155 13.57 2.44 -17.87
N ALA A 156 13.63 1.76 -16.73
CA ALA A 156 12.46 1.07 -16.18
C ALA A 156 11.33 2.07 -15.84
N SER A 157 11.67 3.23 -15.27
CA SER A 157 10.69 4.29 -15.03
C SER A 157 10.01 4.76 -16.32
N TRP A 158 10.80 4.98 -17.36
CA TRP A 158 10.28 5.37 -18.67
C TRP A 158 9.34 4.30 -19.26
N GLN A 159 9.71 3.01 -19.19
CA GLN A 159 8.86 1.91 -19.66
C GLN A 159 7.53 1.85 -18.89
N ILE A 160 7.54 2.05 -17.56
CA ILE A 160 6.31 2.09 -16.77
C ILE A 160 5.45 3.29 -17.16
N LEU A 161 6.03 4.48 -17.36
CA LEU A 161 5.30 5.67 -17.78
C LEU A 161 4.62 5.46 -19.14
N GLN A 162 5.31 4.83 -20.10
CA GLN A 162 4.71 4.46 -21.40
C GLN A 162 3.49 3.54 -21.22
N GLY A 163 3.57 2.58 -20.31
CA GLY A 163 2.44 1.71 -19.98
C GLY A 163 1.26 2.46 -19.35
N ILE A 164 1.54 3.41 -18.48
CA ILE A 164 0.51 4.20 -17.78
C ILE A 164 -0.29 5.06 -18.76
N GLU A 165 0.33 5.60 -19.81
CA GLU A 165 -0.36 6.42 -20.83
C GLU A 165 -1.58 5.71 -21.44
N THR A 166 -1.51 4.39 -21.60
CA THR A 166 -2.60 3.59 -22.18
C THR A 166 -3.39 2.79 -21.16
N LEU A 167 -3.14 2.99 -19.86
CA LEU A 167 -3.75 2.18 -18.79
C LEU A 167 -5.27 2.16 -18.86
N SER A 168 -5.90 3.33 -18.99
CA SER A 168 -7.36 3.45 -19.02
C SER A 168 -7.97 2.65 -20.18
N LEU A 169 -7.41 2.80 -21.39
CA LEU A 169 -7.86 2.09 -22.59
C LEU A 169 -7.74 0.58 -22.44
N ARG A 170 -6.61 0.11 -21.88
CA ARG A 170 -6.36 -1.32 -21.69
C ARG A 170 -7.29 -1.91 -20.64
N VAL A 171 -7.42 -1.27 -19.50
CA VAL A 171 -8.26 -1.77 -18.40
C VAL A 171 -9.74 -1.74 -18.77
N GLU A 172 -10.20 -0.70 -19.45
CA GLU A 172 -11.57 -0.64 -19.99
C GLU A 172 -11.84 -1.82 -20.92
N ARG A 173 -10.92 -2.11 -21.85
CA ARG A 173 -11.04 -3.27 -22.74
C ARG A 173 -11.02 -4.59 -21.98
N HIS A 174 -10.21 -4.73 -20.94
CA HIS A 174 -10.20 -5.94 -20.09
C HIS A 174 -11.56 -6.15 -19.42
N VAL A 175 -12.13 -5.10 -18.84
CA VAL A 175 -13.47 -5.15 -18.21
C VAL A 175 -14.54 -5.53 -19.23
N GLU A 176 -14.53 -4.90 -20.42
CA GLU A 176 -15.47 -5.23 -21.50
C GLU A 176 -15.37 -6.70 -21.92
N ASN A 177 -14.14 -7.20 -22.10
CA ASN A 177 -13.91 -8.58 -22.50
C ASN A 177 -14.34 -9.57 -21.41
N THR A 178 -14.04 -9.27 -20.13
CA THR A 178 -14.45 -10.11 -18.99
C THR A 178 -15.96 -10.29 -18.91
N ARG A 179 -16.74 -9.25 -19.28
CA ARG A 179 -18.22 -9.36 -19.31
C ARG A 179 -18.75 -10.29 -20.41
N LYS A 180 -17.93 -10.59 -21.41
CA LYS A 180 -18.30 -11.44 -22.55
C LYS A 180 -17.93 -12.91 -22.36
N VAL A 181 -17.03 -13.20 -21.44
CA VAL A 181 -16.57 -14.54 -21.11
C VAL A 181 -17.35 -15.11 -19.94
#